data_6d5b54321cb6f8beae90e8406deffe57
#
_entry.id   6d5b54321cb6f8beae90e8406deffe57
#
_cell.length_a   1.000
_cell.length_b   1.000
_cell.length_c   1.000
_cell.angle_alpha   90.00
_cell.angle_beta   90.00
_cell.angle_gamma   90.00
#
_symmetry.space_group_name_H-M   'P 1'
#
loop_
_entity.id
_entity.type
_entity.pdbx_description
1 polymer ?
#
loop_
_entity_poly.entity_id
_entity_poly.type
_entity_poly.pdbx_seq_one_letter_code
_entity_poly.pdbx_strand_id
1 'polypeptide(L)'
;MERNQVTLFELPQFAGGIKEVMERGGIEMESFAGNGLEEGFAKLYKITTDVKEALAESDIIMVIVPSYSLETIAKLCAPYLRDGQIVALCPANFGGSLFFSKTVKDSGYDPKILIADFACMMYACRKNSPSSVWVRGYKHNLGVALFPNKGSEPAFERLHNLYPYIVRYNNVIETGLSNPNSTMHTSIMLFNAACVDNKEDRLFYRECVTPSLNNMITALDKERCSLNSIKGMHIRTIPQILTEWYGHQGAQGETMCEILHSLKHFAYSKLPTEITHRYITEDVPYGLIPSAEFFEQLGLEHPLHTALANVLSALSARDSKKEARTLKDIGIDGMNADQLMHYLETGERN
;
A
#
# COMPACT_ATOMS: atom_id res chain seq x y z
N MET A 1 -24.85 14.49 8.46
CA MET A 1 -23.41 14.16 8.63
C MET A 1 -22.63 15.45 8.48
N GLU A 2 -21.89 15.85 9.50
CA GLU A 2 -20.93 16.93 9.36
C GLU A 2 -19.91 16.51 8.28
N ARG A 3 -19.71 17.33 7.27
CA ARG A 3 -18.74 17.07 6.22
C ARG A 3 -17.34 17.28 6.80
N ASN A 4 -16.46 16.30 6.67
CA ASN A 4 -15.06 16.46 7.05
C ASN A 4 -14.41 17.62 6.29
N GLN A 5 -13.58 18.40 6.97
CA GLN A 5 -12.74 19.41 6.34
C GLN A 5 -11.48 18.72 5.81
N VAL A 6 -11.27 18.80 4.50
CA VAL A 6 -10.12 18.15 3.84
C VAL A 6 -9.14 19.22 3.39
N THR A 7 -7.91 19.14 3.90
CA THR A 7 -6.77 19.91 3.42
C THR A 7 -5.94 19.06 2.47
N LEU A 8 -5.72 19.52 1.25
CA LEU A 8 -4.80 18.91 0.30
C LEU A 8 -3.43 19.57 0.44
N PHE A 9 -2.41 18.75 0.68
CA PHE A 9 -1.02 19.16 0.68
C PHE A 9 -0.26 18.53 -0.47
N GLU A 10 0.58 19.33 -1.14
CA GLU A 10 1.55 18.83 -2.10
C GLU A 10 2.91 19.47 -1.85
N LEU A 11 3.99 18.77 -2.13
CA LEU A 11 5.35 19.30 -2.04
C LEU A 11 5.53 20.49 -2.99
N PRO A 12 6.22 21.59 -2.59
CA PRO A 12 6.39 22.77 -3.43
C PRO A 12 6.93 22.49 -4.83
N GLN A 13 7.86 21.54 -4.98
CA GLN A 13 8.42 21.15 -6.26
C GLN A 13 7.42 20.47 -7.20
N PHE A 14 6.30 19.94 -6.66
CA PHE A 14 5.24 19.28 -7.43
C PHE A 14 3.95 20.12 -7.51
N ALA A 15 3.95 21.35 -6.99
CA ALA A 15 2.79 22.26 -6.98
C ALA A 15 2.15 22.46 -8.36
N GLY A 16 2.94 22.39 -9.44
CA GLY A 16 2.43 22.42 -10.81
C GLY A 16 1.40 21.31 -11.11
N GLY A 17 1.50 20.17 -10.46
CA GLY A 17 0.60 19.04 -10.61
C GLY A 17 -0.79 19.25 -10.01
N ILE A 18 -0.94 20.20 -9.09
CA ILE A 18 -2.22 20.56 -8.42
C ILE A 18 -2.70 21.97 -8.76
N LYS A 19 -2.08 22.66 -9.71
CA LYS A 19 -2.43 24.04 -10.07
C LYS A 19 -3.92 24.20 -10.39
N GLU A 20 -4.46 23.35 -11.25
CA GLU A 20 -5.89 23.40 -11.63
C GLU A 20 -6.80 23.07 -10.43
N VAL A 21 -6.38 22.18 -9.53
CA VAL A 21 -7.10 21.91 -8.29
C VAL A 21 -7.17 23.14 -7.40
N MET A 22 -6.06 23.90 -7.31
CA MET A 22 -6.01 25.18 -6.58
C MET A 22 -6.93 26.23 -7.21
N GLU A 23 -6.92 26.36 -8.53
CA GLU A 23 -7.76 27.31 -9.27
C GLU A 23 -9.25 27.00 -9.13
N ARG A 24 -9.63 25.71 -9.16
CA ARG A 24 -11.03 25.25 -9.01
C ARG A 24 -11.48 25.15 -7.55
N GLY A 25 -10.55 25.07 -6.60
CA GLY A 25 -10.83 24.85 -5.19
C GLY A 25 -11.33 23.44 -4.85
N GLY A 26 -11.06 22.44 -5.68
CA GLY A 26 -11.52 21.08 -5.48
C GLY A 26 -11.22 20.12 -6.64
N ILE A 27 -11.76 18.91 -6.52
CA ILE A 27 -11.52 17.80 -7.45
C ILE A 27 -12.86 17.25 -7.95
N GLU A 28 -12.95 17.02 -9.25
CA GLU A 28 -14.05 16.31 -9.88
C GLU A 28 -13.87 14.80 -9.74
N MET A 29 -14.91 14.10 -9.34
CA MET A 29 -14.92 12.64 -9.27
C MET A 29 -15.89 12.07 -10.29
N GLU A 30 -15.36 11.26 -11.19
CA GLU A 30 -16.10 10.41 -12.10
C GLU A 30 -16.01 8.95 -11.62
N SER A 31 -17.03 8.16 -11.92
CA SER A 31 -17.19 6.81 -11.40
C SER A 31 -17.39 5.82 -12.53
N PHE A 32 -16.95 4.59 -12.34
CA PHE A 32 -17.29 3.49 -13.26
C PHE A 32 -18.77 3.14 -13.08
N ALA A 33 -19.49 3.08 -14.19
CA ALA A 33 -20.93 2.81 -14.19
C ALA A 33 -21.29 1.54 -13.40
N GLY A 34 -22.19 1.70 -12.43
CA GLY A 34 -22.70 0.60 -11.60
C GLY A 34 -21.87 0.28 -10.35
N ASN A 35 -20.84 1.05 -10.01
CA ASN A 35 -20.10 0.83 -8.76
C ASN A 35 -20.76 1.49 -7.52
N GLY A 36 -21.84 2.25 -7.69
CA GLY A 36 -22.63 2.81 -6.59
C GLY A 36 -22.03 4.07 -5.93
N LEU A 37 -20.93 4.63 -6.47
CA LEU A 37 -20.37 5.87 -5.99
C LEU A 37 -21.03 7.08 -6.65
N GLU A 38 -21.30 8.12 -5.85
CA GLU A 38 -21.84 9.39 -6.35
C GLU A 38 -20.73 10.18 -7.07
N GLU A 39 -21.01 10.60 -8.31
CA GLU A 39 -20.14 11.49 -9.06
C GLU A 39 -20.34 12.95 -8.62
N GLY A 40 -19.34 13.78 -8.87
CA GLY A 40 -19.47 15.21 -8.63
C GLY A 40 -18.19 15.90 -8.17
N PHE A 41 -18.34 17.19 -7.88
CA PHE A 41 -17.24 18.05 -7.46
C PHE A 41 -17.09 18.06 -5.94
N ALA A 42 -15.92 17.63 -5.48
CA ALA A 42 -15.54 17.67 -4.08
C ALA A 42 -14.75 18.96 -3.78
N LYS A 43 -15.41 19.93 -3.13
CA LYS A 43 -14.76 21.16 -2.67
C LYS A 43 -13.80 20.83 -1.52
N LEU A 44 -12.57 21.32 -1.59
CA LEU A 44 -11.57 21.20 -0.53
C LEU A 44 -11.67 22.37 0.44
N TYR A 45 -11.42 22.10 1.73
CA TYR A 45 -11.38 23.14 2.76
C TYR A 45 -10.15 24.05 2.55
N LYS A 46 -9.00 23.45 2.29
CA LYS A 46 -7.73 24.12 2.09
C LYS A 46 -6.87 23.35 1.06
N ILE A 47 -6.06 24.09 0.32
CA ILE A 47 -5.03 23.54 -0.58
C ILE A 47 -3.75 24.32 -0.32
N THR A 48 -2.66 23.63 0.05
CA THR A 48 -1.42 24.30 0.45
C THR A 48 -0.19 23.50 0.05
N THR A 49 0.95 24.19 -0.04
CA THR A 49 2.28 23.61 -0.16
C THR A 49 3.12 23.78 1.11
N ASP A 50 2.54 24.33 2.16
CA ASP A 50 3.15 24.45 3.49
C ASP A 50 2.70 23.31 4.39
N VAL A 51 3.63 22.42 4.76
CA VAL A 51 3.35 21.27 5.63
C VAL A 51 2.90 21.71 7.01
N LYS A 52 3.44 22.78 7.57
CA LYS A 52 3.03 23.32 8.87
C LYS A 52 1.56 23.72 8.85
N GLU A 53 1.15 24.42 7.81
CA GLU A 53 -0.23 24.81 7.60
C GLU A 53 -1.15 23.59 7.40
N ALA A 54 -0.68 22.60 6.64
CA ALA A 54 -1.45 21.38 6.37
C ALA A 54 -1.73 20.57 7.63
N LEU A 55 -0.76 20.49 8.56
CA LEU A 55 -0.86 19.68 9.77
C LEU A 55 -1.47 20.41 10.97
N ALA A 56 -1.55 21.75 10.93
CA ALA A 56 -1.92 22.57 12.09
C ALA A 56 -3.26 22.18 12.73
N GLU A 57 -4.27 21.86 11.94
CA GLU A 57 -5.61 21.51 12.38
C GLU A 57 -6.03 20.08 12.07
N SER A 58 -5.12 19.29 11.48
CA SER A 58 -5.42 17.92 11.04
C SER A 58 -5.43 16.94 12.21
N ASP A 59 -6.49 16.19 12.38
CA ASP A 59 -6.59 15.07 13.34
C ASP A 59 -6.13 13.76 12.71
N ILE A 60 -6.40 13.58 11.41
CA ILE A 60 -6.03 12.41 10.62
C ILE A 60 -5.23 12.90 9.40
N ILE A 61 -4.05 12.35 9.24
CA ILE A 61 -3.11 12.71 8.18
C ILE A 61 -3.01 11.52 7.23
N MET A 62 -3.63 11.64 6.03
CA MET A 62 -3.56 10.60 5.00
C MET A 62 -2.30 10.78 4.18
N VAL A 63 -1.36 9.85 4.29
CA VAL A 63 -0.12 9.82 3.50
C VAL A 63 -0.32 8.88 2.31
N ILE A 64 -0.47 9.46 1.12
CA ILE A 64 -0.76 8.73 -0.12
C ILE A 64 0.36 9.01 -1.13
N VAL A 65 1.50 8.41 -0.88
CA VAL A 65 2.71 8.59 -1.67
C VAL A 65 3.34 7.25 -2.03
N PRO A 66 4.19 7.17 -3.07
CA PRO A 66 4.99 5.98 -3.32
C PRO A 66 5.94 5.67 -2.15
N SER A 67 6.25 4.40 -1.95
CA SER A 67 7.05 3.93 -0.81
C SER A 67 8.44 4.55 -0.70
N TYR A 68 9.05 4.90 -1.83
CA TYR A 68 10.36 5.58 -1.87
C TYR A 68 10.31 7.04 -1.40
N SER A 69 9.13 7.65 -1.32
CA SER A 69 8.95 9.02 -0.84
C SER A 69 8.65 9.09 0.66
N LEU A 70 8.41 7.94 1.31
CA LEU A 70 7.92 7.89 2.68
C LEU A 70 8.90 8.52 3.68
N GLU A 71 10.22 8.32 3.49
CA GLU A 71 11.25 8.93 4.32
C GLU A 71 11.19 10.46 4.29
N THR A 72 11.10 11.02 3.08
CA THR A 72 11.00 12.47 2.88
C THR A 72 9.77 13.05 3.58
N ILE A 73 8.62 12.39 3.42
CA ILE A 73 7.37 12.82 4.06
C ILE A 73 7.46 12.69 5.58
N ALA A 74 7.99 11.59 6.11
CA ALA A 74 8.16 11.41 7.55
C ALA A 74 9.04 12.51 8.17
N LYS A 75 10.20 12.80 7.58
CA LYS A 75 11.11 13.87 8.02
C LYS A 75 10.46 15.26 7.92
N LEU A 76 9.71 15.50 6.86
CA LEU A 76 9.03 16.79 6.64
C LEU A 76 7.91 17.01 7.68
N CYS A 77 7.15 15.99 8.00
CA CYS A 77 6.04 16.06 8.96
C CYS A 77 6.53 16.08 10.41
N ALA A 78 7.63 15.41 10.74
CA ALA A 78 8.11 15.18 12.10
C ALA A 78 8.07 16.42 13.03
N PRO A 79 8.54 17.62 12.61
CA PRO A 79 8.52 18.81 13.47
C PRO A 79 7.13 19.36 13.79
N TYR A 80 6.10 18.92 13.04
CA TYR A 80 4.75 19.47 13.12
C TYR A 80 3.70 18.46 13.57
N LEU A 81 4.11 17.19 13.75
CA LEU A 81 3.23 16.15 14.32
C LEU A 81 2.93 16.46 15.79
N ARG A 82 1.70 16.17 16.21
CA ARG A 82 1.20 16.45 17.56
C ARG A 82 0.63 15.19 18.20
N ASP A 83 0.69 15.12 19.52
CA ASP A 83 0.07 14.04 20.27
C ASP A 83 -1.41 13.86 19.93
N GLY A 84 -1.82 12.61 19.80
CA GLY A 84 -3.20 12.22 19.49
C GLY A 84 -3.58 12.23 18.00
N GLN A 85 -2.69 12.66 17.11
CA GLN A 85 -2.93 12.55 15.68
C GLN A 85 -2.83 11.10 15.20
N ILE A 86 -3.57 10.78 14.14
CA ILE A 86 -3.50 9.51 13.42
C ILE A 86 -2.82 9.77 12.08
N VAL A 87 -1.71 9.08 11.81
CA VAL A 87 -1.06 9.08 10.49
C VAL A 87 -1.48 7.82 9.76
N ALA A 88 -2.22 7.96 8.68
CA ALA A 88 -2.74 6.84 7.90
C ALA A 88 -1.96 6.69 6.59
N LEU A 89 -1.22 5.59 6.46
CA LEU A 89 -0.41 5.28 5.28
C LEU A 89 -1.23 4.41 4.32
N CYS A 90 -1.42 4.85 3.08
CA CYS A 90 -2.32 4.17 2.15
C CYS A 90 -1.74 4.05 0.72
N PRO A 91 -1.09 2.91 0.39
CA PRO A 91 -0.48 1.91 1.28
C PRO A 91 0.95 2.32 1.67
N ALA A 92 1.52 1.60 2.65
CA ALA A 92 2.91 1.77 3.06
C ALA A 92 3.85 0.67 2.55
N ASN A 93 3.32 -0.39 1.94
CA ASN A 93 4.02 -1.65 1.66
C ASN A 93 4.61 -2.28 2.93
N PHE A 94 5.49 -3.28 2.79
CA PHE A 94 6.00 -4.01 3.95
C PHE A 94 6.76 -3.10 4.93
N GLY A 95 6.29 -3.06 6.18
CA GLY A 95 6.95 -2.34 7.28
C GLY A 95 6.94 -0.81 7.18
N GLY A 96 6.15 -0.21 6.28
CA GLY A 96 6.15 1.22 6.07
C GLY A 96 5.72 2.04 7.29
N SER A 97 4.78 1.55 8.08
CA SER A 97 4.36 2.18 9.34
C SER A 97 5.47 2.19 10.38
N LEU A 98 6.21 1.08 10.52
CA LEU A 98 7.37 0.99 11.40
C LEU A 98 8.48 1.92 10.94
N PHE A 99 8.73 1.96 9.62
CA PHE A 99 9.70 2.87 9.00
C PHE A 99 9.35 4.33 9.26
N PHE A 100 8.09 4.72 9.07
CA PHE A 100 7.64 6.08 9.34
C PHE A 100 7.84 6.46 10.80
N SER A 101 7.41 5.60 11.74
CA SER A 101 7.60 5.81 13.18
C SER A 101 9.07 5.99 13.55
N LYS A 102 9.91 5.07 13.08
CA LYS A 102 11.35 5.13 13.33
C LYS A 102 11.98 6.39 12.74
N THR A 103 11.62 6.77 11.50
CA THR A 103 12.15 7.97 10.85
C THR A 103 11.79 9.25 11.61
N VAL A 104 10.57 9.35 12.15
CA VAL A 104 10.16 10.48 12.99
C VAL A 104 11.02 10.54 14.26
N LYS A 105 11.22 9.40 14.95
CA LYS A 105 12.07 9.33 16.15
C LYS A 105 13.54 9.64 15.85
N ASP A 106 14.09 9.08 14.79
CA ASP A 106 15.48 9.34 14.36
C ASP A 106 15.71 10.82 13.97
N SER A 107 14.63 11.53 13.61
CA SER A 107 14.66 12.99 13.36
C SER A 107 14.62 13.83 14.64
N GLY A 108 14.61 13.21 15.82
CA GLY A 108 14.61 13.89 17.12
C GLY A 108 13.21 14.25 17.66
N TYR A 109 12.13 13.67 17.11
CA TYR A 109 10.77 13.91 17.55
C TYR A 109 10.12 12.62 18.05
N ASP A 110 9.32 12.68 19.09
CA ASP A 110 8.58 11.52 19.64
C ASP A 110 7.12 11.90 20.01
N PRO A 111 6.32 12.41 19.06
CA PRO A 111 4.92 12.69 19.33
C PRO A 111 4.18 11.38 19.59
N LYS A 112 3.17 11.41 20.48
CA LYS A 112 2.31 10.25 20.80
C LYS A 112 1.24 10.10 19.73
N ILE A 113 1.64 9.64 18.56
CA ILE A 113 0.79 9.39 17.41
C ILE A 113 0.50 7.89 17.25
N LEU A 114 -0.60 7.57 16.57
CA LEU A 114 -0.89 6.23 16.08
C LEU A 114 -0.72 6.20 14.56
N ILE A 115 -0.06 5.18 14.05
CA ILE A 115 0.14 5.02 12.61
C ILE A 115 -0.77 3.89 12.13
N ALA A 116 -1.75 4.24 11.30
CA ALA A 116 -2.62 3.28 10.64
C ALA A 116 -2.01 2.86 9.31
N ASP A 117 -1.84 1.57 9.12
CA ASP A 117 -1.32 0.95 7.91
C ASP A 117 -2.45 0.27 7.15
N PHE A 118 -2.75 0.78 5.95
CA PHE A 118 -3.73 0.21 5.05
C PHE A 118 -3.06 -0.84 4.15
N ALA A 119 -3.62 -2.03 4.08
CA ALA A 119 -3.07 -3.12 3.27
C ALA A 119 -2.92 -2.75 1.79
N CYS A 120 -3.77 -1.86 1.27
CA CYS A 120 -3.70 -1.36 -0.10
C CYS A 120 -4.40 0.00 -0.22
N MET A 121 -4.35 0.61 -1.40
CA MET A 121 -5.20 1.75 -1.75
C MET A 121 -6.68 1.37 -1.64
N MET A 122 -7.50 2.23 -1.05
CA MET A 122 -8.95 2.02 -0.94
C MET A 122 -9.64 1.97 -2.31
N TYR A 123 -9.22 2.83 -3.21
CA TYR A 123 -9.82 2.99 -4.53
C TYR A 123 -8.90 2.53 -5.65
N ALA A 124 -9.47 1.84 -6.63
CA ALA A 124 -8.84 1.63 -7.93
C ALA A 124 -9.20 2.83 -8.83
N CYS A 125 -8.34 3.84 -8.86
CA CYS A 125 -8.61 5.08 -9.57
C CYS A 125 -7.49 5.47 -10.53
N ARG A 126 -7.81 6.39 -11.43
CA ARG A 126 -6.85 7.03 -12.35
C ARG A 126 -7.16 8.51 -12.46
N LYS A 127 -6.13 9.31 -12.63
CA LYS A 127 -6.26 10.72 -12.96
C LYS A 127 -6.78 10.85 -14.39
N ASN A 128 -7.89 11.55 -14.58
CA ASN A 128 -8.53 11.78 -15.88
C ASN A 128 -8.08 13.13 -16.49
N SER A 129 -7.95 14.13 -15.64
CA SER A 129 -7.41 15.46 -15.95
C SER A 129 -6.59 15.98 -14.76
N PRO A 130 -5.95 17.14 -14.84
CA PRO A 130 -5.23 17.73 -13.71
C PRO A 130 -6.06 17.89 -12.43
N SER A 131 -7.40 18.05 -12.54
CA SER A 131 -8.31 18.24 -11.42
C SER A 131 -9.47 17.23 -11.38
N SER A 132 -9.36 16.10 -12.12
CA SER A 132 -10.39 15.07 -12.16
C SER A 132 -9.80 13.68 -11.94
N VAL A 133 -10.55 12.83 -11.23
CA VAL A 133 -10.22 11.43 -10.98
C VAL A 133 -11.36 10.53 -11.43
N TRP A 134 -11.01 9.42 -12.05
CA TRP A 134 -11.94 8.36 -12.41
C TRP A 134 -11.77 7.19 -11.45
N VAL A 135 -12.79 6.93 -10.62
CA VAL A 135 -12.84 5.83 -9.67
C VAL A 135 -13.49 4.62 -10.35
N ARG A 136 -12.67 3.61 -10.67
CA ARG A 136 -13.11 2.39 -11.36
C ARG A 136 -13.67 1.35 -10.41
N GLY A 137 -13.20 1.33 -9.18
CA GLY A 137 -13.63 0.40 -8.16
C GLY A 137 -13.14 0.81 -6.79
N TYR A 138 -13.70 0.22 -5.76
CA TYR A 138 -13.28 0.42 -4.37
C TYR A 138 -13.30 -0.91 -3.61
N LYS A 139 -12.59 -0.96 -2.51
CA LYS A 139 -12.42 -2.20 -1.76
C LYS A 139 -13.35 -2.23 -0.56
N HIS A 140 -14.02 -3.37 -0.35
CA HIS A 140 -14.62 -3.74 0.92
C HIS A 140 -13.64 -4.57 1.74
N ASN A 141 -13.86 -4.67 3.04
CA ASN A 141 -13.04 -5.47 3.95
C ASN A 141 -11.53 -5.21 3.82
N LEU A 142 -11.16 -3.97 3.48
CA LEU A 142 -9.76 -3.59 3.38
C LEU A 142 -9.10 -3.62 4.76
N GLY A 143 -8.08 -4.46 4.92
CA GLY A 143 -7.37 -4.61 6.18
C GLY A 143 -6.63 -3.34 6.60
N VAL A 144 -6.80 -2.95 7.86
CA VAL A 144 -6.09 -1.84 8.50
C VAL A 144 -5.60 -2.30 9.86
N ALA A 145 -4.33 -2.10 10.14
CA ALA A 145 -3.75 -2.26 11.48
C ALA A 145 -3.15 -0.95 11.96
N LEU A 146 -2.96 -0.85 13.26
CA LEU A 146 -2.36 0.34 13.87
C LEU A 146 -1.06 -0.02 14.61
N PHE A 147 -0.15 0.93 14.63
CA PHE A 147 1.10 0.82 15.37
C PHE A 147 1.31 2.08 16.24
N PRO A 148 1.59 1.90 17.54
CA PRO A 148 1.44 0.67 18.32
C PRO A 148 -0.02 0.18 18.33
N ASN A 149 -0.23 -1.17 18.48
CA ASN A 149 -1.58 -1.71 18.45
C ASN A 149 -2.35 -1.50 19.75
N LYS A 150 -1.64 -1.52 20.89
CA LYS A 150 -2.22 -1.34 22.23
C LYS A 150 -2.92 0.01 22.37
N GLY A 151 -4.20 -0.02 22.76
CA GLY A 151 -4.99 1.20 22.97
C GLY A 151 -5.40 1.93 21.68
N SER A 152 -5.30 1.29 20.53
CA SER A 152 -5.58 1.90 19.22
C SER A 152 -7.03 1.76 18.76
N GLU A 153 -7.90 1.12 19.55
CA GLU A 153 -9.33 0.92 19.24
C GLU A 153 -10.05 2.23 18.90
N PRO A 154 -9.91 3.33 19.67
CA PRO A 154 -10.61 4.57 19.34
C PRO A 154 -10.14 5.19 18.01
N ALA A 155 -8.86 5.00 17.66
CA ALA A 155 -8.34 5.49 16.40
C ALA A 155 -8.86 4.66 15.21
N PHE A 156 -8.96 3.34 15.37
CA PHE A 156 -9.59 2.48 14.36
C PHE A 156 -11.05 2.88 14.13
N GLU A 157 -11.83 3.09 15.19
CA GLU A 157 -13.24 3.52 15.07
C GLU A 157 -13.37 4.86 14.33
N ARG A 158 -12.47 5.82 14.58
CA ARG A 158 -12.45 7.08 13.84
C ARG A 158 -12.20 6.87 12.35
N LEU A 159 -11.26 6.00 11.99
CA LEU A 159 -10.99 5.63 10.59
C LEU A 159 -12.16 4.87 9.97
N HIS A 160 -12.77 3.94 10.69
CA HIS A 160 -13.93 3.19 10.24
C HIS A 160 -15.15 4.09 9.99
N ASN A 161 -15.34 5.12 10.79
CA ASN A 161 -16.40 6.12 10.56
C ASN A 161 -16.18 6.94 9.28
N LEU A 162 -14.91 7.14 8.85
CA LEU A 162 -14.58 7.78 7.58
C LEU A 162 -14.67 6.81 6.40
N TYR A 163 -14.26 5.56 6.61
CA TYR A 163 -14.15 4.52 5.60
C TYR A 163 -14.80 3.22 6.14
N PRO A 164 -16.12 3.09 6.06
CA PRO A 164 -16.85 1.98 6.71
C PRO A 164 -16.57 0.61 6.12
N TYR A 165 -15.79 0.54 5.07
CA TYR A 165 -15.39 -0.70 4.39
C TYR A 165 -14.03 -1.23 4.81
N ILE A 166 -13.41 -0.69 5.88
CA ILE A 166 -12.20 -1.25 6.45
C ILE A 166 -12.52 -2.28 7.53
N VAL A 167 -11.60 -3.23 7.72
CA VAL A 167 -11.62 -4.23 8.80
C VAL A 167 -10.31 -4.19 9.56
N ARG A 168 -10.37 -4.47 10.86
CA ARG A 168 -9.18 -4.47 11.70
C ARG A 168 -8.35 -5.74 11.47
N TYR A 169 -7.05 -5.58 11.21
CA TYR A 169 -6.06 -6.62 11.21
C TYR A 169 -5.30 -6.61 12.55
N ASN A 170 -4.64 -7.74 12.90
CA ASN A 170 -4.00 -7.87 14.20
C ASN A 170 -2.77 -6.97 14.35
N ASN A 171 -2.01 -6.77 13.27
CA ASN A 171 -0.79 -5.98 13.30
C ASN A 171 -0.37 -5.48 11.91
N VAL A 172 0.58 -4.56 11.87
CA VAL A 172 1.05 -3.91 10.63
C VAL A 172 1.93 -4.81 9.73
N ILE A 173 2.38 -5.95 10.21
CA ILE A 173 3.03 -6.96 9.35
C ILE A 173 1.98 -7.67 8.51
N GLU A 174 0.82 -7.97 9.09
CA GLU A 174 -0.31 -8.55 8.32
C GLU A 174 -0.77 -7.61 7.21
N THR A 175 -0.89 -6.30 7.46
CA THR A 175 -1.27 -5.33 6.42
C THR A 175 -0.23 -5.25 5.31
N GLY A 176 1.05 -5.14 5.66
CA GLY A 176 2.14 -5.07 4.70
C GLY A 176 2.22 -6.31 3.79
N LEU A 177 2.00 -7.49 4.37
CA LEU A 177 1.99 -8.75 3.62
C LEU A 177 0.66 -9.02 2.90
N SER A 178 -0.43 -8.38 3.29
CA SER A 178 -1.73 -8.47 2.61
C SER A 178 -1.84 -7.56 1.38
N ASN A 179 -0.79 -6.81 1.04
CA ASN A 179 -0.70 -6.14 -0.24
C ASN A 179 -0.24 -7.15 -1.31
N PRO A 180 -1.12 -7.63 -2.22
CA PRO A 180 -0.75 -8.64 -3.19
C PRO A 180 0.14 -8.10 -4.32
N ASN A 181 0.34 -6.78 -4.40
CA ASN A 181 1.02 -6.13 -5.51
C ASN A 181 2.46 -6.62 -5.68
N SER A 182 3.21 -6.75 -4.58
CA SER A 182 4.59 -7.21 -4.63
C SER A 182 4.74 -8.62 -5.20
N THR A 183 3.75 -9.48 -5.00
CA THR A 183 3.72 -10.84 -5.57
C THR A 183 3.13 -10.85 -6.99
N MET A 184 2.00 -10.16 -7.20
CA MET A 184 1.28 -10.17 -8.48
C MET A 184 1.97 -9.35 -9.56
N HIS A 185 2.22 -8.07 -9.29
CA HIS A 185 2.78 -7.15 -10.30
C HIS A 185 4.14 -7.61 -10.77
N THR A 186 5.00 -7.99 -9.85
CA THR A 186 6.37 -8.42 -10.12
C THR A 186 6.40 -9.70 -10.96
N SER A 187 5.54 -10.67 -10.64
CA SER A 187 5.41 -11.90 -11.43
C SER A 187 4.85 -11.61 -12.82
N ILE A 188 3.80 -10.79 -12.94
CA ILE A 188 3.23 -10.42 -14.24
C ILE A 188 4.29 -9.70 -15.09
N MET A 189 5.03 -8.75 -14.53
CA MET A 189 6.09 -8.03 -15.25
C MET A 189 7.19 -8.96 -15.74
N LEU A 190 7.68 -9.87 -14.89
CA LEU A 190 8.75 -10.79 -15.25
C LEU A 190 8.34 -11.69 -16.43
N PHE A 191 7.19 -12.36 -16.32
CA PHE A 191 6.76 -13.33 -17.32
C PHE A 191 6.22 -12.71 -18.62
N ASN A 192 6.09 -11.38 -18.65
CA ASN A 192 5.71 -10.61 -19.84
C ASN A 192 6.79 -9.57 -20.24
N ALA A 193 8.03 -9.72 -19.79
CA ALA A 193 9.09 -8.73 -20.03
C ALA A 193 9.32 -8.47 -21.52
N ALA A 194 9.28 -9.49 -22.38
CA ALA A 194 9.41 -9.31 -23.83
C ALA A 194 8.26 -8.46 -24.41
N CYS A 195 7.04 -8.64 -23.92
CA CYS A 195 5.89 -7.82 -24.34
C CYS A 195 6.04 -6.36 -23.86
N VAL A 196 6.62 -6.14 -22.65
CA VAL A 196 6.93 -4.81 -22.12
C VAL A 196 7.96 -4.11 -23.01
N ASP A 197 9.08 -4.76 -23.31
CA ASP A 197 10.17 -4.19 -24.13
C ASP A 197 9.71 -3.91 -25.58
N ASN A 198 8.87 -4.78 -26.14
CA ASN A 198 8.26 -4.59 -27.44
C ASN A 198 7.09 -3.59 -27.45
N LYS A 199 6.72 -3.04 -26.27
CA LYS A 199 5.60 -2.08 -26.09
C LYS A 199 4.28 -2.61 -26.65
N GLU A 200 4.01 -3.91 -26.45
CA GLU A 200 2.79 -4.54 -26.93
C GLU A 200 1.56 -3.96 -26.20
N ASP A 201 0.51 -3.66 -26.95
CA ASP A 201 -0.75 -3.18 -26.40
C ASP A 201 -1.55 -4.35 -25.82
N ARG A 202 -1.23 -4.73 -24.58
CA ARG A 202 -1.88 -5.81 -23.84
C ARG A 202 -2.57 -5.33 -22.59
N LEU A 203 -3.53 -6.09 -22.13
CA LEU A 203 -4.26 -5.87 -20.90
C LEU A 203 -3.59 -6.62 -19.75
N PHE A 204 -3.03 -5.87 -18.80
CA PHE A 204 -2.18 -6.36 -17.71
C PHE A 204 -2.81 -7.51 -16.92
N TYR A 205 -4.07 -7.37 -16.49
CA TYR A 205 -4.75 -8.39 -15.68
C TYR A 205 -5.59 -9.39 -16.51
N ARG A 206 -5.74 -9.18 -17.81
CA ARG A 206 -6.54 -10.02 -18.68
C ARG A 206 -5.70 -10.93 -19.56
N GLU A 207 -4.78 -10.34 -20.30
CA GLU A 207 -4.00 -11.04 -21.31
C GLU A 207 -2.65 -11.51 -20.77
N CYS A 208 -2.11 -10.79 -19.77
CA CYS A 208 -0.80 -11.11 -19.19
C CYS A 208 -0.90 -12.08 -17.98
N VAL A 209 -2.10 -12.43 -17.52
CA VAL A 209 -2.30 -13.42 -16.46
C VAL A 209 -2.84 -14.70 -17.05
N THR A 210 -1.98 -15.73 -17.08
CA THR A 210 -2.26 -17.05 -17.64
C THR A 210 -2.36 -18.11 -16.54
N PRO A 211 -2.92 -19.31 -16.82
CA PRO A 211 -2.94 -20.42 -15.85
C PRO A 211 -1.55 -20.80 -15.33
N SER A 212 -0.52 -20.79 -16.19
CA SER A 212 0.86 -21.10 -15.77
C SER A 212 1.43 -20.04 -14.84
N LEU A 213 1.16 -18.77 -15.12
CA LEU A 213 1.54 -17.67 -14.23
C LEU A 213 0.78 -17.73 -12.89
N ASN A 214 -0.51 -18.10 -12.93
CA ASN A 214 -1.28 -18.33 -11.70
C ASN A 214 -0.64 -19.40 -10.81
N ASN A 215 -0.10 -20.49 -11.38
CA ASN A 215 0.61 -21.51 -10.59
C ASN A 215 1.84 -20.94 -9.88
N MET A 216 2.62 -20.09 -10.58
CA MET A 216 3.80 -19.42 -9.99
C MET A 216 3.39 -18.48 -8.85
N ILE A 217 2.37 -17.66 -9.06
CA ILE A 217 1.89 -16.73 -8.03
C ILE A 217 1.32 -17.51 -6.83
N THR A 218 0.62 -18.63 -7.07
CA THR A 218 0.13 -19.51 -5.99
C THR A 218 1.27 -20.10 -5.16
N ALA A 219 2.39 -20.45 -5.80
CA ALA A 219 3.56 -20.96 -5.08
C ALA A 219 4.24 -19.84 -4.22
N LEU A 220 4.38 -18.63 -4.74
CA LEU A 220 4.82 -17.46 -3.97
C LEU A 220 3.87 -17.13 -2.82
N ASP A 221 2.57 -17.23 -3.05
CA ASP A 221 1.54 -17.00 -2.04
C ASP A 221 1.60 -18.01 -0.89
N LYS A 222 1.99 -19.26 -1.17
CA LYS A 222 2.23 -20.29 -0.13
C LYS A 222 3.42 -19.92 0.76
N GLU A 223 4.52 -19.41 0.20
CA GLU A 223 5.64 -18.89 1.00
C GLU A 223 5.17 -17.77 1.92
N ARG A 224 4.41 -16.79 1.39
CA ARG A 224 3.85 -15.69 2.17
C ARG A 224 2.93 -16.19 3.30
N CYS A 225 2.06 -17.13 3.01
CA CYS A 225 1.12 -17.71 3.97
C CYS A 225 1.80 -18.67 5.00
N SER A 226 3.07 -19.05 4.82
CA SER A 226 3.80 -19.86 5.81
C SER A 226 3.93 -19.15 7.17
N LEU A 227 3.84 -17.80 7.18
CA LEU A 227 3.79 -16.99 8.39
C LEU A 227 2.61 -17.32 9.33
N ASN A 228 1.59 -17.98 8.85
CA ASN A 228 0.50 -18.49 9.70
C ASN A 228 0.97 -19.53 10.74
N SER A 229 2.19 -20.07 10.61
CA SER A 229 2.84 -20.87 11.65
C SER A 229 3.32 -20.04 12.85
N ILE A 230 3.45 -18.72 12.71
CA ILE A 230 3.86 -17.81 13.77
C ILE A 230 2.61 -17.36 14.55
N LYS A 231 2.63 -17.57 15.86
CA LYS A 231 1.52 -17.18 16.74
C LYS A 231 1.21 -15.68 16.60
N GLY A 232 -0.06 -15.35 16.38
CA GLY A 232 -0.52 -13.97 16.25
C GLY A 232 -0.51 -13.42 14.82
N MET A 233 -0.04 -14.21 13.84
CA MET A 233 -0.12 -13.86 12.42
C MET A 233 -1.34 -14.53 11.76
N HIS A 234 -2.02 -13.78 10.90
CA HIS A 234 -3.14 -14.28 10.11
C HIS A 234 -3.08 -13.73 8.69
N ILE A 235 -2.37 -14.46 7.83
CA ILE A 235 -2.14 -14.08 6.44
C ILE A 235 -3.17 -14.80 5.54
N ARG A 236 -3.97 -14.03 4.83
CA ARG A 236 -4.96 -14.52 3.86
C ARG A 236 -4.29 -14.80 2.52
N THR A 237 -4.77 -15.78 1.77
CA THR A 237 -4.31 -16.02 0.40
C THR A 237 -4.72 -14.88 -0.54
N ILE A 238 -4.01 -14.72 -1.66
CA ILE A 238 -4.35 -13.70 -2.67
C ILE A 238 -5.78 -13.86 -3.20
N PRO A 239 -6.27 -15.07 -3.54
CA PRO A 239 -7.67 -15.25 -3.91
C PRO A 239 -8.66 -14.78 -2.83
N GLN A 240 -8.40 -15.10 -1.54
CA GLN A 240 -9.23 -14.63 -0.43
C GLN A 240 -9.25 -13.10 -0.36
N ILE A 241 -8.07 -12.46 -0.41
CA ILE A 241 -7.94 -11.00 -0.39
C ILE A 241 -8.74 -10.35 -1.52
N LEU A 242 -8.59 -10.82 -2.75
CA LEU A 242 -9.27 -10.25 -3.90
C LEU A 242 -10.80 -10.45 -3.83
N THR A 243 -11.26 -11.59 -3.31
CA THR A 243 -12.69 -11.86 -3.10
C THR A 243 -13.26 -10.99 -1.98
N GLU A 244 -12.56 -10.82 -0.87
CA GLU A 244 -12.95 -9.92 0.21
C GLU A 244 -13.04 -8.47 -0.29
N TRP A 245 -12.08 -8.03 -1.10
CA TRP A 245 -12.04 -6.65 -1.59
C TRP A 245 -13.08 -6.34 -2.66
N TYR A 246 -13.37 -7.28 -3.55
CA TYR A 246 -14.14 -7.02 -4.77
C TYR A 246 -15.34 -7.93 -4.97
N GLY A 247 -15.69 -8.79 -4.01
CA GLY A 247 -16.86 -9.66 -4.11
C GLY A 247 -18.15 -8.88 -4.38
N HIS A 248 -18.31 -7.71 -3.74
CA HIS A 248 -19.44 -6.80 -3.99
C HIS A 248 -19.46 -6.18 -5.41
N GLN A 249 -18.34 -6.25 -6.13
CA GLN A 249 -18.20 -5.79 -7.52
C GLN A 249 -18.06 -6.94 -8.52
N GLY A 250 -18.41 -8.16 -8.09
CA GLY A 250 -18.49 -9.34 -8.94
C GLY A 250 -17.23 -10.17 -9.05
N ALA A 251 -16.30 -10.07 -8.08
CA ALA A 251 -15.17 -10.99 -8.00
C ALA A 251 -15.66 -12.41 -7.78
N GLN A 252 -15.30 -13.34 -8.68
CA GLN A 252 -15.68 -14.75 -8.63
C GLN A 252 -14.58 -15.62 -9.24
N GLY A 253 -14.42 -16.80 -8.66
CA GLY A 253 -13.43 -17.79 -9.06
C GLY A 253 -12.74 -18.41 -7.86
N GLU A 254 -12.03 -19.49 -8.07
CA GLU A 254 -11.22 -20.19 -7.06
C GLU A 254 -9.74 -19.77 -7.14
N THR A 255 -9.31 -19.31 -8.33
CA THR A 255 -7.94 -18.91 -8.60
C THR A 255 -7.86 -17.39 -8.79
N MET A 256 -6.67 -16.83 -8.53
CA MET A 256 -6.40 -15.43 -8.80
C MET A 256 -6.69 -15.06 -10.26
N CYS A 257 -6.33 -15.93 -11.20
CA CYS A 257 -6.57 -15.73 -12.63
C CYS A 257 -8.06 -15.57 -12.92
N GLU A 258 -8.91 -16.47 -12.43
CA GLU A 258 -10.37 -16.41 -12.62
C GLU A 258 -10.96 -15.15 -11.99
N ILE A 259 -10.56 -14.82 -10.76
CA ILE A 259 -11.04 -13.64 -10.04
C ILE A 259 -10.68 -12.37 -10.82
N LEU A 260 -9.44 -12.21 -11.26
CA LEU A 260 -9.01 -11.03 -12.03
C LEU A 260 -9.77 -10.93 -13.36
N HIS A 261 -10.03 -12.06 -14.01
CA HIS A 261 -10.79 -12.10 -15.25
C HIS A 261 -12.29 -11.83 -15.05
N SER A 262 -12.86 -12.07 -13.89
CA SER A 262 -14.25 -11.74 -13.58
C SER A 262 -14.48 -10.23 -13.38
N LEU A 263 -13.45 -9.49 -12.93
CA LEU A 263 -13.56 -8.08 -12.55
C LEU A 263 -13.53 -7.13 -13.75
N LYS A 264 -14.67 -6.50 -14.05
CA LYS A 264 -14.81 -5.58 -15.19
C LYS A 264 -13.85 -4.37 -15.12
N HIS A 265 -13.66 -3.80 -13.96
CA HIS A 265 -12.81 -2.60 -13.76
C HIS A 265 -11.30 -2.86 -13.95
N PHE A 266 -10.85 -4.11 -13.90
CA PHE A 266 -9.46 -4.47 -14.22
C PHE A 266 -9.20 -4.65 -15.73
N ALA A 267 -10.27 -4.74 -16.54
CA ALA A 267 -10.15 -4.86 -17.99
C ALA A 267 -9.49 -3.65 -18.69
N TYR A 268 -9.32 -2.54 -17.97
CA TYR A 268 -8.75 -1.29 -18.54
C TYR A 268 -7.29 -1.06 -18.18
N SER A 269 -6.68 -1.96 -17.42
CA SER A 269 -5.28 -1.80 -17.02
C SER A 269 -4.36 -2.28 -18.14
N LYS A 270 -3.57 -1.37 -18.70
CA LYS A 270 -2.59 -1.68 -19.76
C LYS A 270 -1.30 -2.23 -19.16
N LEU A 271 -0.62 -3.09 -19.92
CA LEU A 271 0.74 -3.52 -19.62
C LEU A 271 1.67 -2.30 -19.69
N PRO A 272 2.55 -2.09 -18.71
CA PRO A 272 3.58 -1.06 -18.80
C PRO A 272 4.47 -1.24 -20.04
N THR A 273 4.98 -0.13 -20.55
CA THR A 273 5.86 -0.10 -21.73
C THR A 273 7.34 0.05 -21.37
N GLU A 274 7.68 -0.04 -20.09
CA GLU A 274 9.03 0.07 -19.57
C GLU A 274 9.23 -0.88 -18.40
N ILE A 275 10.36 -1.63 -18.42
CA ILE A 275 10.67 -2.57 -17.35
C ILE A 275 10.97 -1.86 -16.01
N THR A 276 11.35 -0.59 -16.06
CA THR A 276 11.58 0.27 -14.88
C THR A 276 10.30 0.88 -14.31
N HIS A 277 9.13 0.39 -14.72
CA HIS A 277 7.85 0.79 -14.14
C HIS A 277 7.81 0.50 -12.64
N ARG A 278 6.99 1.26 -11.88
CA ARG A 278 6.85 1.12 -10.42
C ARG A 278 6.48 -0.28 -9.95
N TYR A 279 5.87 -1.10 -10.78
CA TYR A 279 5.59 -2.52 -10.50
C TYR A 279 6.86 -3.35 -10.26
N ILE A 280 8.03 -2.81 -10.62
CA ILE A 280 9.34 -3.38 -10.28
C ILE A 280 10.08 -2.44 -9.31
N THR A 281 10.21 -1.15 -9.66
CA THR A 281 11.04 -0.21 -8.90
C THR A 281 10.48 0.17 -7.53
N GLU A 282 9.24 -0.18 -7.24
CA GLU A 282 8.63 -0.04 -5.91
C GLU A 282 8.37 -1.41 -5.28
N ASP A 283 7.70 -2.34 -6.00
CA ASP A 283 7.23 -3.58 -5.40
C ASP A 283 8.38 -4.54 -5.05
N VAL A 284 9.53 -4.47 -5.73
CA VAL A 284 10.71 -5.29 -5.39
C VAL A 284 11.40 -4.76 -4.13
N PRO A 285 11.89 -3.50 -4.07
CA PRO A 285 12.67 -3.01 -2.92
C PRO A 285 11.83 -2.74 -1.67
N TYR A 286 10.52 -2.51 -1.78
CA TYR A 286 9.65 -2.21 -0.63
C TYR A 286 8.64 -3.31 -0.31
N GLY A 287 8.61 -4.38 -1.08
CA GLY A 287 7.73 -5.54 -0.89
C GLY A 287 8.48 -6.86 -0.87
N LEU A 288 9.00 -7.33 -2.01
CA LEU A 288 9.62 -8.66 -2.12
C LEU A 288 10.86 -8.84 -1.24
N ILE A 289 11.82 -7.91 -1.35
CA ILE A 289 13.10 -8.02 -0.63
C ILE A 289 12.88 -7.99 0.88
N PRO A 290 12.21 -6.98 1.47
CA PRO A 290 12.00 -6.96 2.92
C PRO A 290 11.13 -8.12 3.42
N SER A 291 10.21 -8.64 2.62
CA SER A 291 9.47 -9.85 2.98
C SER A 291 10.38 -11.08 3.01
N ALA A 292 11.28 -11.24 2.03
CA ALA A 292 12.25 -12.35 2.03
C ALA A 292 13.20 -12.28 3.23
N GLU A 293 13.75 -11.10 3.56
CA GLU A 293 14.56 -10.89 4.76
C GLU A 293 13.79 -11.26 6.03
N PHE A 294 12.51 -10.92 6.09
CA PHE A 294 11.65 -11.21 7.23
C PHE A 294 11.38 -12.72 7.38
N PHE A 295 11.14 -13.43 6.27
CA PHE A 295 11.00 -14.88 6.29
C PHE A 295 12.30 -15.56 6.74
N GLU A 296 13.45 -15.11 6.24
CA GLU A 296 14.77 -15.59 6.65
C GLU A 296 15.00 -15.41 8.15
N GLN A 297 14.72 -14.21 8.69
CA GLN A 297 14.86 -13.92 10.12
C GLN A 297 14.02 -14.85 11.00
N LEU A 298 12.84 -15.26 10.54
CA LEU A 298 11.96 -16.17 11.26
C LEU A 298 12.18 -17.65 10.93
N GLY A 299 13.19 -17.98 10.11
CA GLY A 299 13.53 -19.36 9.74
C GLY A 299 12.51 -20.02 8.80
N LEU A 300 11.76 -19.22 8.03
CA LEU A 300 10.79 -19.71 7.05
C LEU A 300 11.42 -19.83 5.66
N GLU A 301 11.08 -20.89 4.93
CA GLU A 301 11.55 -21.07 3.56
C GLU A 301 10.88 -20.07 2.61
N HIS A 302 11.69 -19.44 1.74
CA HIS A 302 11.24 -18.40 0.82
C HIS A 302 12.03 -18.36 -0.50
N PRO A 303 12.37 -19.54 -1.11
CA PRO A 303 13.25 -19.60 -2.28
C PRO A 303 12.69 -18.83 -3.48
N LEU A 304 11.36 -18.78 -3.66
CA LEU A 304 10.74 -18.11 -4.79
C LEU A 304 10.75 -16.59 -4.64
N HIS A 305 10.52 -16.05 -3.44
CA HIS A 305 10.63 -14.60 -3.17
C HIS A 305 12.04 -14.11 -3.47
N THR A 306 13.06 -14.82 -2.99
CA THR A 306 14.46 -14.50 -3.24
C THR A 306 14.81 -14.60 -4.71
N ALA A 307 14.41 -15.69 -5.39
CA ALA A 307 14.67 -15.88 -6.81
C ALA A 307 14.02 -14.77 -7.66
N LEU A 308 12.75 -14.45 -7.39
CA LEU A 308 12.00 -13.41 -8.11
C LEU A 308 12.65 -12.04 -7.94
N ALA A 309 13.04 -11.66 -6.70
CA ALA A 309 13.71 -10.40 -6.43
C ALA A 309 15.07 -10.29 -7.16
N ASN A 310 15.87 -11.36 -7.16
CA ASN A 310 17.18 -11.38 -7.82
C ASN A 310 17.04 -11.28 -9.36
N VAL A 311 16.10 -12.03 -9.95
CA VAL A 311 15.87 -12.01 -11.41
C VAL A 311 15.37 -10.64 -11.84
N LEU A 312 14.44 -10.03 -11.12
CA LEU A 312 13.91 -8.70 -11.45
C LEU A 312 14.94 -7.59 -11.28
N SER A 313 15.83 -7.69 -10.30
CA SER A 313 16.97 -6.77 -10.15
C SER A 313 17.89 -6.84 -11.35
N ALA A 314 18.24 -8.05 -11.80
CA ALA A 314 19.05 -8.25 -12.97
C ALA A 314 18.34 -7.76 -14.26
N LEU A 315 17.05 -8.08 -14.42
CA LEU A 315 16.25 -7.70 -15.58
C LEU A 315 16.13 -6.17 -15.73
N SER A 316 15.94 -5.46 -14.62
CA SER A 316 15.82 -4.00 -14.61
C SER A 316 17.15 -3.25 -14.56
N ALA A 317 18.28 -3.96 -14.53
CA ALA A 317 19.62 -3.42 -14.36
C ALA A 317 19.76 -2.49 -13.11
N ARG A 318 19.02 -2.79 -12.03
CA ARG A 318 19.02 -2.03 -10.78
C ARG A 318 19.56 -2.86 -9.63
N ASP A 319 20.23 -2.21 -8.70
CA ASP A 319 20.60 -2.82 -7.43
C ASP A 319 19.43 -2.66 -6.42
N SER A 320 18.39 -3.45 -6.62
CA SER A 320 17.19 -3.37 -5.79
C SER A 320 17.46 -3.69 -4.31
N LYS A 321 18.53 -4.44 -4.00
CA LYS A 321 18.94 -4.69 -2.59
C LYS A 321 19.46 -3.43 -1.92
N LYS A 322 20.23 -2.62 -2.63
CA LYS A 322 20.73 -1.33 -2.11
C LYS A 322 19.61 -0.31 -1.92
N GLU A 323 18.56 -0.40 -2.73
CA GLU A 323 17.40 0.48 -2.65
C GLU A 323 16.34 -0.01 -1.65
N ALA A 324 16.45 -1.25 -1.20
CA ALA A 324 15.44 -1.90 -0.38
C ALA A 324 15.34 -1.27 1.02
N ARG A 325 14.11 -1.24 1.52
CA ARG A 325 13.82 -1.02 2.94
C ARG A 325 14.15 -2.29 3.71
N THR A 326 15.23 -2.29 4.48
CA THR A 326 15.69 -3.45 5.25
C THR A 326 14.94 -3.59 6.58
N LEU A 327 15.05 -4.77 7.24
CA LEU A 327 14.49 -4.97 8.59
C LEU A 327 15.12 -4.02 9.62
N LYS A 328 16.37 -3.60 9.39
CA LYS A 328 17.06 -2.59 10.22
C LYS A 328 16.43 -1.21 10.07
N ASP A 329 16.04 -0.83 8.85
CA ASP A 329 15.40 0.46 8.59
C ASP A 329 14.03 0.56 9.26
N ILE A 330 13.30 -0.56 9.35
CA ILE A 330 12.01 -0.62 10.04
C ILE A 330 12.11 -0.96 11.53
N GLY A 331 13.32 -1.22 12.01
CA GLY A 331 13.59 -1.40 13.43
C GLY A 331 13.20 -2.75 14.01
N ILE A 332 13.08 -3.81 13.23
CA ILE A 332 12.76 -5.17 13.71
C ILE A 332 13.88 -6.19 13.47
N ASP A 333 15.03 -5.74 13.01
CA ASP A 333 16.20 -6.55 12.77
C ASP A 333 16.61 -7.33 14.03
N GLY A 334 16.84 -8.63 13.88
CA GLY A 334 17.25 -9.56 14.94
C GLY A 334 16.17 -9.91 15.98
N MET A 335 14.92 -9.44 15.84
CA MET A 335 13.84 -9.82 16.74
C MET A 335 13.36 -11.26 16.45
N ASN A 336 13.22 -12.06 17.50
CA ASN A 336 12.45 -13.31 17.40
C ASN A 336 10.93 -13.01 17.37
N ALA A 337 10.11 -14.05 17.18
CA ALA A 337 8.66 -13.89 17.06
C ALA A 337 8.01 -13.21 18.29
N ASP A 338 8.41 -13.58 19.50
CA ASP A 338 7.82 -13.02 20.74
C ASP A 338 8.21 -11.55 20.92
N GLN A 339 9.46 -11.21 20.66
CA GLN A 339 9.95 -9.82 20.70
C GLN A 339 9.25 -8.96 19.65
N LEU A 340 9.08 -9.49 18.45
CA LEU A 340 8.34 -8.83 17.39
C LEU A 340 6.89 -8.55 17.81
N MET A 341 6.17 -9.55 18.30
CA MET A 341 4.77 -9.38 18.72
C MET A 341 4.64 -8.37 19.85
N HIS A 342 5.57 -8.36 20.82
CA HIS A 342 5.61 -7.36 21.87
C HIS A 342 5.83 -5.94 21.29
N TYR A 343 6.79 -5.79 20.38
CA TYR A 343 7.08 -4.51 19.74
C TYR A 343 5.87 -3.99 18.92
N LEU A 344 5.22 -4.85 18.14
CA LEU A 344 4.03 -4.48 17.36
C LEU A 344 2.88 -4.03 18.25
N GLU A 345 2.74 -4.65 19.42
CA GLU A 345 1.70 -4.31 20.40
C GLU A 345 1.99 -3.01 21.12
N THR A 346 3.22 -2.81 21.61
CA THR A 346 3.56 -1.72 22.54
C THR A 346 4.34 -0.56 21.92
N GLY A 347 5.03 -0.78 20.82
CA GLY A 347 5.99 0.17 20.26
C GLY A 347 7.33 0.21 21.02
N GLU A 348 7.53 -0.67 22.02
CA GLU A 348 8.70 -0.73 22.84
C GLU A 348 9.58 -1.94 22.48
N ARG A 349 10.90 -1.72 22.38
CA ARG A 349 11.86 -2.82 22.24
C ARG A 349 12.23 -3.34 23.64
N ASN A 350 12.10 -4.64 23.84
CA ASN A 350 12.61 -5.31 25.04
C ASN A 350 14.14 -5.48 24.97
#